data_3e47ce275c9a8aaa59fa30b88a7e92c3
#
_entry.id   3e47ce275c9a8aaa59fa30b88a7e92c3
#
_cell.length_a   1.000
_cell.length_b   1.000
_cell.length_c   1.000
_cell.angle_alpha   90.00
_cell.angle_beta   90.00
_cell.angle_gamma   90.00
#
_symmetry.space_group_name_H-M   'P 1'
#
loop_
_entity.id
_entity.type
_entity.pdbx_description
1 polymer ?
#
loop_
_entity_poly.entity_id
_entity_poly.type
_entity_poly.pdbx_seq_one_letter_code
_entity_poly.pdbx_strand_id
1 'polypeptide(L)'
;AESAECGQASILLMTPTNTDQRLAEIGVKAEGFVYAVARKGVTGSETDLGEELHQFIARCRQATDLPLGIGFGLRSGADLKQLHGRAEIGIVGSVLLRAWEEGGETAYADLLADLVEGCI
;
A
#
# COMPACT_ATOMS: atom_id res chain seq x y z
N ALA A 1 20.46 0.26 -10.17
CA ALA A 1 21.27 -0.10 -11.12
C ALA A 1 20.84 0.27 -12.49
N GLU A 2 20.28 -0.62 -13.25
CA GLU A 2 19.96 -0.23 -14.62
C GLU A 2 18.94 0.89 -14.66
N SER A 3 18.01 0.89 -13.74
CA SER A 3 16.98 1.94 -13.71
C SER A 3 17.62 3.30 -13.50
N ALA A 4 18.60 3.37 -12.61
CA ALA A 4 19.25 4.63 -12.32
C ALA A 4 20.01 5.13 -13.53
N GLU A 5 20.62 4.19 -14.27
CA GLU A 5 21.38 4.58 -15.44
C GLU A 5 20.47 5.11 -16.53
N CYS A 6 19.21 4.67 -16.55
CA CYS A 6 18.26 5.15 -17.53
C CYS A 6 17.49 6.37 -17.05
N GLY A 7 17.80 6.88 -15.89
CA GLY A 7 17.11 8.05 -15.38
C GLY A 7 15.79 7.74 -14.69
N GLN A 8 15.55 6.49 -14.34
CA GLN A 8 14.31 6.10 -13.70
C GLN A 8 14.56 5.69 -12.27
N ALA A 9 13.62 5.97 -11.39
CA ALA A 9 13.73 5.54 -10.01
C ALA A 9 13.31 4.09 -9.88
N SER A 10 13.96 3.35 -8.99
CA SER A 10 13.61 1.97 -8.76
C SER A 10 12.68 1.90 -7.57
N ILE A 11 11.49 1.38 -7.78
CA ILE A 11 10.52 1.22 -6.71
C ILE A 11 10.53 -0.23 -6.32
N LEU A 12 10.90 -0.51 -5.10
CA LEU A 12 11.08 -1.87 -4.65
C LEU A 12 9.96 -2.27 -3.70
N LEU A 13 9.79 -3.58 -3.55
CA LEU A 13 8.71 -4.11 -2.74
C LEU A 13 9.22 -4.59 -1.40
N MET A 14 8.47 -4.33 -0.35
CA MET A 14 8.72 -4.91 0.95
C MET A 14 7.52 -5.77 1.33
N THR A 15 7.75 -6.93 1.92
CA THR A 15 6.67 -7.84 2.31
C THR A 15 6.87 -8.30 3.75
N PRO A 16 5.81 -8.77 4.40
CA PRO A 16 5.94 -9.22 5.80
C PRO A 16 6.86 -10.42 5.97
N THR A 17 7.11 -11.16 4.90
CA THR A 17 8.00 -12.32 5.00
C THR A 17 9.46 -11.94 4.88
N ASN A 18 9.76 -10.70 4.54
CA ASN A 18 11.15 -10.28 4.49
C ASN A 18 11.71 -10.18 5.91
N THR A 19 12.96 -10.57 6.08
CA THR A 19 13.63 -10.39 7.37
C THR A 19 13.94 -8.91 7.56
N ASP A 20 14.23 -8.51 8.77
CA ASP A 20 14.58 -7.12 9.01
C ASP A 20 15.84 -6.73 8.25
N GLN A 21 16.78 -7.64 8.10
CA GLN A 21 17.97 -7.34 7.33
C GLN A 21 17.62 -7.09 5.87
N ARG A 22 16.70 -7.91 5.30
CA ARG A 22 16.31 -7.72 3.91
C ARG A 22 15.56 -6.41 3.73
N LEU A 23 14.71 -6.05 4.69
CA LEU A 23 14.01 -4.77 4.60
C LEU A 23 15.01 -3.62 4.60
N ALA A 24 16.04 -3.69 5.42
CA ALA A 24 17.03 -2.64 5.46
C ALA A 24 17.77 -2.53 4.12
N GLU A 25 18.08 -3.67 3.49
CA GLU A 25 18.73 -3.64 2.19
C GLU A 25 17.83 -3.00 1.13
N ILE A 26 16.55 -3.32 1.17
CA ILE A 26 15.60 -2.74 0.23
C ILE A 26 15.49 -1.23 0.47
N GLY A 27 15.45 -0.83 1.73
CA GLY A 27 15.34 0.57 2.07
C GLY A 27 16.50 1.41 1.55
N VAL A 28 17.70 0.81 1.53
CA VAL A 28 18.85 1.54 1.02
C VAL A 28 18.80 1.66 -0.49
N LYS A 29 18.27 0.65 -1.18
CA LYS A 29 18.30 0.67 -2.64
C LYS A 29 17.09 1.31 -3.28
N ALA A 30 15.99 1.45 -2.57
CA ALA A 30 14.77 1.99 -3.15
C ALA A 30 14.90 3.49 -3.42
N GLU A 31 14.17 3.97 -4.42
CA GLU A 31 14.13 5.36 -4.76
C GLU A 31 12.70 5.76 -4.96
N GLY A 32 12.32 6.95 -4.65
CA GLY A 32 10.97 7.42 -4.85
C GLY A 32 10.07 7.05 -3.70
N PHE A 33 9.57 5.85 -3.69
CA PHE A 33 8.81 5.33 -2.56
C PHE A 33 8.99 3.82 -2.50
N VAL A 34 8.51 3.22 -1.42
CA VAL A 34 8.60 1.78 -1.25
C VAL A 34 7.18 1.23 -1.27
N TYR A 35 6.98 0.14 -2.00
CA TYR A 35 5.66 -0.46 -2.13
C TYR A 35 5.61 -1.59 -1.10
N ALA A 36 4.87 -1.40 -0.05
CA ALA A 36 4.72 -2.41 1.00
C ALA A 36 3.48 -3.24 0.71
N VAL A 37 3.66 -4.50 0.40
CA VAL A 37 2.58 -5.39 0.02
C VAL A 37 2.34 -6.39 1.14
N ALA A 38 1.20 -6.25 1.80
CA ALA A 38 0.93 -7.17 2.87
C ALA A 38 -0.20 -8.04 2.46
N ARG A 39 -0.03 -9.20 1.94
CA ARG A 39 -1.06 -9.89 1.44
C ARG A 39 -1.43 -10.98 2.24
N LYS A 40 -1.66 -11.14 3.27
CA LYS A 40 -2.04 -12.08 3.98
C LYS A 40 -3.12 -12.78 3.68
N GLY A 41 -3.22 -13.50 3.32
CA GLY A 41 -4.19 -14.28 2.96
C GLY A 41 -5.47 -13.99 3.36
N VAL A 42 -5.74 -13.35 3.58
CA VAL A 42 -6.82 -13.06 3.92
C VAL A 42 -7.88 -12.82 3.55
N THR A 43 -8.11 -12.89 3.08
CA THR A 43 -9.14 -12.87 2.66
C THR A 43 -10.27 -12.55 3.23
N GLY A 44 -10.88 -12.07 3.00
CA GLY A 44 -12.07 -11.76 3.29
C GLY A 44 -12.51 -11.27 4.46
N SER A 45 -11.89 -11.33 5.24
CA SER A 45 -12.43 -11.03 6.34
C SER A 45 -12.35 -9.72 6.57
N GLU A 46 -12.71 -9.19 7.20
CA GLU A 46 -12.77 -8.03 7.56
C GLU A 46 -11.79 -7.29 7.67
N THR A 47 -11.67 -6.61 7.47
CA THR A 47 -10.99 -5.66 7.42
C THR A 47 -10.31 -5.14 8.43
N ASP A 48 -9.91 -5.51 9.17
CA ASP A 48 -9.30 -5.04 10.10
C ASP A 48 -7.95 -4.95 9.66
N LEU A 49 -7.39 -3.97 9.39
CA LEU A 49 -6.03 -3.83 9.03
C LEU A 49 -5.14 -4.25 10.18
N GLY A 50 -5.70 -4.65 11.25
CA GLY A 50 -5.04 -5.32 12.30
C GLY A 50 -3.68 -4.93 12.78
N GLU A 51 -3.36 -5.50 13.86
CA GLU A 51 -2.10 -5.25 14.50
C GLU A 51 -0.93 -5.72 13.66
N GLU A 52 -1.10 -6.81 12.94
CA GLU A 52 0.00 -7.33 12.14
C GLU A 52 0.41 -6.36 11.04
N LEU A 53 -0.57 -5.71 10.43
CA LEU A 53 -0.25 -4.75 9.40
C LEU A 53 0.45 -3.54 10.00
N HIS A 54 0.00 -3.08 11.16
CA HIS A 54 0.63 -1.94 11.79
C HIS A 54 2.07 -2.27 12.19
N GLN A 55 2.32 -3.50 12.64
CA GLN A 55 3.66 -3.91 12.99
C GLN A 55 4.54 -3.97 11.74
N PHE A 56 3.99 -4.45 10.64
CA PHE A 56 4.74 -4.50 9.39
C PHE A 56 5.09 -3.10 8.91
N ILE A 57 4.14 -2.18 8.97
CA ILE A 57 4.41 -0.80 8.55
C ILE A 57 5.52 -0.22 9.42
N ALA A 58 5.50 -0.49 10.73
CA ALA A 58 6.53 0.01 11.61
C ALA A 58 7.90 -0.54 11.23
N ARG A 59 7.96 -1.83 10.86
CA ARG A 59 9.22 -2.43 10.42
C ARG A 59 9.73 -1.76 9.14
N CYS A 60 8.83 -1.48 8.21
CA CYS A 60 9.21 -0.81 6.98
C CYS A 60 9.72 0.59 7.28
N ARG A 61 9.05 1.27 8.21
CA ARG A 61 9.43 2.64 8.54
C ARG A 61 10.82 2.69 9.18
N GLN A 62 11.20 1.63 9.90
CA GLN A 62 12.53 1.59 10.46
C GLN A 62 13.57 1.36 9.37
N ALA A 63 13.19 0.77 8.26
CA ALA A 63 14.12 0.44 7.20
C ALA A 63 14.32 1.58 6.21
N THR A 64 13.40 2.52 6.13
CA THR A 64 13.51 3.57 5.13
C THR A 64 12.75 4.80 5.57
N ASP A 65 13.22 5.98 5.14
CA ASP A 65 12.51 7.22 5.39
C ASP A 65 11.68 7.61 4.17
N LEU A 66 11.72 6.82 3.11
CA LEU A 66 10.94 7.14 1.93
C LEU A 66 9.45 6.95 2.20
N PRO A 67 8.58 7.59 1.42
CA PRO A 67 7.15 7.36 1.57
C PRO A 67 6.81 5.89 1.37
N LEU A 68 5.83 5.40 2.12
CA LEU A 68 5.40 4.02 2.00
C LEU A 68 4.08 3.97 1.27
N GLY A 69 4.01 3.13 0.24
CA GLY A 69 2.77 2.86 -0.46
C GLY A 69 2.25 1.51 -0.02
N ILE A 70 1.05 1.49 0.52
CA ILE A 70 0.48 0.26 1.05
C ILE A 70 -0.47 -0.37 0.05
N GLY A 71 -0.14 -1.57 -0.39
CA GLY A 71 -0.99 -2.32 -1.29
C GLY A 71 -1.50 -3.55 -0.59
N PHE A 72 -2.72 -3.46 -0.03
CA PHE A 72 -3.13 -4.53 0.76
C PHE A 72 -4.59 -4.56 0.90
N GLY A 73 -5.35 -4.92 0.00
CA GLY A 73 -6.78 -5.11 0.18
C GLY A 73 -7.54 -3.89 0.65
N LEU A 74 -7.07 -2.71 0.31
CA LEU A 74 -7.78 -1.52 0.68
C LEU A 74 -9.06 -1.43 -0.14
N ARG A 75 -10.20 -1.21 0.51
CA ARG A 75 -11.46 -1.24 -0.19
C ARG A 75 -12.32 -0.01 -0.01
N SER A 76 -12.02 0.84 0.89
CA SER A 76 -12.87 1.99 1.14
C SER A 76 -12.09 3.15 1.72
N GLY A 77 -12.73 4.29 1.82
CA GLY A 77 -12.12 5.44 2.45
C GLY A 77 -11.82 5.20 3.92
N ALA A 78 -12.64 4.37 4.59
CA ALA A 78 -12.37 4.05 5.99
C ALA A 78 -11.05 3.30 6.12
N ASP A 79 -10.73 2.41 5.16
CA ASP A 79 -9.47 1.70 5.20
C ASP A 79 -8.32 2.69 5.03
N LEU A 80 -8.47 3.66 4.13
CA LEU A 80 -7.42 4.65 3.92
C LEU A 80 -7.22 5.51 5.16
N LYS A 81 -8.29 5.83 5.87
CA LYS A 81 -8.15 6.64 7.06
C LYS A 81 -7.32 5.93 8.13
N GLN A 82 -7.34 4.61 8.16
CA GLN A 82 -6.55 3.88 9.13
C GLN A 82 -5.05 4.01 8.85
N LEU A 83 -4.69 4.39 7.63
CA LEU A 83 -3.28 4.56 7.30
C LEU A 83 -2.75 5.96 7.62
N HIS A 84 -3.63 6.89 8.00
CA HIS A 84 -3.17 8.25 8.27
C HIS A 84 -2.14 8.22 9.41
N GLY A 85 -1.05 8.88 9.22
CA GLY A 85 0.01 8.91 10.21
C GLY A 85 0.93 7.69 10.17
N ARG A 86 0.61 6.69 9.32
CA ARG A 86 1.42 5.50 9.25
C ARG A 86 2.04 5.30 7.87
N ALA A 87 1.33 5.66 6.83
CA ALA A 87 1.83 5.54 5.46
C ALA A 87 1.37 6.74 4.67
N GLU A 88 2.07 7.04 3.60
CA GLU A 88 1.76 8.21 2.80
C GLU A 88 0.91 7.93 1.60
N ILE A 89 0.89 6.69 1.11
CA ILE A 89 0.22 6.35 -0.12
C ILE A 89 -0.59 5.10 0.06
N GLY A 90 -1.85 5.13 -0.33
CA GLY A 90 -2.67 3.93 -0.35
C GLY A 90 -2.85 3.50 -1.79
N ILE A 91 -2.59 2.24 -2.10
CA ILE A 91 -2.68 1.75 -3.45
C ILE A 91 -3.93 0.89 -3.56
N VAL A 92 -4.85 1.31 -4.41
CA VAL A 92 -6.13 0.67 -4.54
C VAL A 92 -6.32 0.25 -5.98
N GLY A 93 -6.66 -0.99 -6.22
CA GLY A 93 -6.81 -1.47 -7.58
C GLY A 93 -8.02 -2.34 -7.79
N SER A 94 -7.97 -3.58 -7.33
CA SER A 94 -8.99 -4.55 -7.70
C SER A 94 -10.40 -4.16 -7.25
N VAL A 95 -10.53 -3.43 -6.16
CA VAL A 95 -11.87 -3.06 -5.72
C VAL A 95 -12.49 -2.05 -6.68
N LEU A 96 -11.68 -1.20 -7.30
CA LEU A 96 -12.21 -0.26 -8.29
C LEU A 96 -12.64 -1.00 -9.55
N LEU A 97 -11.87 -1.99 -9.95
CA LEU A 97 -12.24 -2.79 -11.11
C LEU A 97 -13.53 -3.53 -10.84
N ARG A 98 -13.68 -4.08 -9.65
CA ARG A 98 -14.89 -4.81 -9.31
C ARG A 98 -16.10 -3.87 -9.29
N ALA A 99 -15.93 -2.66 -8.77
CA ALA A 99 -17.03 -1.70 -8.76
C ALA A 99 -17.49 -1.39 -10.17
N TRP A 100 -16.54 -1.27 -11.09
CA TRP A 100 -16.90 -1.00 -12.48
C TRP A 100 -17.64 -2.19 -13.07
N GLU A 101 -17.17 -3.39 -12.81
CA GLU A 101 -17.76 -4.58 -13.40
C GLU A 101 -19.15 -4.86 -12.85
N GLU A 102 -19.39 -4.59 -11.59
CA GLU A 102 -20.65 -4.91 -10.97
C GLU A 102 -21.67 -3.78 -11.04
N GLY A 103 -21.26 -2.55 -11.01
CA GLY A 103 -22.16 -1.42 -10.96
C GLY A 103 -21.91 -0.34 -11.99
N GLY A 104 -20.95 -0.53 -12.86
CA GLY A 104 -20.70 0.42 -13.93
C GLY A 104 -20.12 1.73 -13.49
N GLU A 105 -20.30 2.73 -14.31
CA GLU A 105 -19.67 4.01 -14.08
C GLU A 105 -20.10 4.67 -12.78
N THR A 106 -21.37 4.55 -12.42
CA THR A 106 -21.85 5.17 -11.20
C THR A 106 -21.21 4.57 -9.97
N ALA A 107 -21.13 3.25 -9.90
CA ALA A 107 -20.52 2.59 -8.75
C ALA A 107 -19.03 2.91 -8.67
N TYR A 108 -18.38 2.97 -9.82
CA TYR A 108 -16.96 3.31 -9.86
C TYR A 108 -16.74 4.74 -9.34
N ALA A 109 -17.55 5.70 -9.80
CA ALA A 109 -17.39 7.07 -9.39
C ALA A 109 -17.71 7.26 -7.89
N ASP A 110 -18.71 6.54 -7.38
CA ASP A 110 -19.07 6.65 -5.98
C ASP A 110 -17.95 6.10 -5.10
N LEU A 111 -17.34 4.98 -5.49
CA LEU A 111 -16.26 4.41 -4.73
C LEU A 111 -15.04 5.33 -4.78
N LEU A 112 -14.77 5.90 -5.93
CA LEU A 112 -13.63 6.80 -6.06
C LEU A 112 -13.81 8.01 -5.16
N ALA A 113 -15.02 8.55 -5.09
CA ALA A 113 -15.29 9.69 -4.20
C ALA A 113 -15.10 9.31 -2.74
N ASP A 114 -15.51 8.10 -2.36
CA ASP A 114 -15.34 7.63 -1.00
C ASP A 114 -13.85 7.48 -0.66
N LEU A 115 -13.07 6.97 -1.60
CA LEU A 115 -11.64 6.81 -1.38
C LEU A 115 -10.95 8.16 -1.24
N VAL A 116 -11.36 9.14 -2.05
CA VAL A 116 -10.77 10.46 -1.96
C VAL A 116 -11.06 11.09 -0.61
N GLU A 117 -12.28 10.91 -0.08
CA GLU A 117 -12.57 11.43 1.23
C GLU A 117 -11.71 10.76 2.29
N GLY A 118 -11.39 9.48 2.12
CA GLY A 118 -10.52 8.80 3.06
C GLY A 118 -9.10 9.30 3.05
N CYS A 119 -8.69 9.98 2.00
CA CYS A 119 -7.35 10.54 1.92
C CYS A 119 -7.22 11.87 2.65
N ILE A 120 -8.33 12.52 2.92
CA ILE A 120 -8.32 13.81 3.56
C ILE A 120 -8.43 13.66 5.08
#